data_8360152f83a43346d7c7379b492463e8
#
_entry.id   8360152f83a43346d7c7379b492463e8
#
_cell.length_a   1.000
_cell.length_b   1.000
_cell.length_c   1.000
_cell.angle_alpha   90.00
_cell.angle_beta   90.00
_cell.angle_gamma   90.00
#
_symmetry.space_group_name_H-M   'P 1'
#
loop_
_entity.id
_entity.type
_entity.pdbx_description
1 polymer ?
#
loop_
_entity_poly.entity_id
_entity_poly.type
_entity_poly.pdbx_seq_one_letter_code
_entity_poly.pdbx_strand_id
1 'polypeptide(L)'
;MINKNLLFFVLILLLFVSCSSSRHSTYWVRGYKKPCTGLIEMECLEVFQGKNIKKAQWKTIYSSIQGFEFEQGYLKKVILQKEHLSPKEVPADASSILYMLVKELKKIKDSLNALQGNWQLTHLDGAKVYENSNAISIHFNISQNNLYGSDSCNRFFGGIKHFTENEIRIGPIGSTKRWCEDMRLADAFHRGLKNVFFYRLNKDVLFLLDKNQTLLLQFKKMNITN
;
A
#
# COMPACT_ATOMS: atom_id res chain seq x y z
N MET A 1 -22.65 -30.59 -59.84
CA MET A 1 -23.00 -31.43 -58.68
C MET A 1 -21.92 -31.26 -57.64
N ILE A 2 -22.15 -30.47 -56.58
CA ILE A 2 -21.17 -30.24 -55.51
C ILE A 2 -21.15 -31.52 -54.65
N ASN A 3 -19.98 -32.09 -54.51
CA ASN A 3 -19.77 -33.36 -53.82
C ASN A 3 -20.12 -33.20 -52.34
N LYS A 4 -21.18 -33.89 -51.86
CA LYS A 4 -21.68 -33.85 -50.46
C LYS A 4 -20.59 -34.11 -49.43
N ASN A 5 -19.61 -34.94 -49.76
CA ASN A 5 -18.47 -35.25 -48.89
C ASN A 5 -17.49 -34.05 -48.75
N LEU A 6 -17.35 -33.21 -49.77
CA LEU A 6 -16.52 -32.02 -49.72
C LEU A 6 -17.14 -30.94 -48.84
N LEU A 7 -18.47 -30.81 -48.87
CA LEU A 7 -19.22 -29.88 -48.01
C LEU A 7 -19.14 -30.27 -46.52
N PHE A 8 -19.16 -31.59 -46.24
CA PHE A 8 -19.03 -32.09 -44.88
C PHE A 8 -17.64 -31.93 -44.32
N PHE A 9 -16.59 -32.04 -45.14
CA PHE A 9 -15.20 -31.77 -44.75
C PHE A 9 -14.92 -30.31 -44.47
N VAL A 10 -15.50 -29.40 -45.29
CA VAL A 10 -15.37 -27.94 -45.07
C VAL A 10 -16.12 -27.51 -43.80
N LEU A 11 -17.27 -28.13 -43.47
CA LEU A 11 -18.02 -27.81 -42.28
C LEU A 11 -17.31 -28.29 -40.99
N ILE A 12 -16.58 -29.39 -41.02
CA ILE A 12 -15.78 -29.91 -39.88
C ILE A 12 -14.53 -29.04 -39.66
N LEU A 13 -13.93 -28.50 -40.71
CA LEU A 13 -12.74 -27.61 -40.58
C LEU A 13 -13.05 -26.26 -39.91
N LEU A 14 -14.31 -25.79 -39.98
CA LEU A 14 -14.76 -24.54 -39.34
C LEU A 14 -14.99 -24.64 -37.83
N LEU A 15 -15.00 -25.85 -37.26
CA LEU A 15 -15.25 -26.05 -35.83
C LEU A 15 -13.99 -25.96 -34.96
N PHE A 16 -12.79 -25.81 -35.54
CA PHE A 16 -11.52 -25.71 -34.81
C PHE A 16 -11.00 -24.27 -34.67
N VAL A 17 -11.84 -23.25 -34.87
CA VAL A 17 -11.50 -21.93 -34.40
C VAL A 17 -11.61 -21.92 -32.87
N SER A 18 -10.61 -22.49 -32.23
CA SER A 18 -10.40 -22.36 -30.78
C SER A 18 -10.22 -20.88 -30.49
N CYS A 19 -11.31 -20.24 -30.12
CA CYS A 19 -11.28 -18.88 -29.63
C CYS A 19 -10.53 -18.91 -28.29
N SER A 20 -9.23 -18.65 -28.31
CA SER A 20 -8.45 -18.36 -27.11
C SER A 20 -9.06 -17.12 -26.46
N SER A 21 -9.98 -17.35 -25.55
CA SER A 21 -10.65 -16.30 -24.79
C SER A 21 -9.63 -15.69 -23.83
N SER A 22 -8.92 -14.66 -24.29
CA SER A 22 -8.11 -13.84 -23.40
C SER A 22 -9.02 -13.17 -22.37
N ARG A 23 -8.94 -13.61 -21.12
CA ARG A 23 -9.81 -13.11 -20.05
C ARG A 23 -9.31 -11.74 -19.59
N HIS A 24 -10.00 -10.71 -20.03
CA HIS A 24 -9.83 -9.37 -19.50
C HIS A 24 -10.55 -9.23 -18.16
N SER A 25 -9.89 -8.71 -17.16
CA SER A 25 -10.48 -8.48 -15.84
C SER A 25 -10.12 -7.12 -15.30
N THR A 26 -11.02 -6.55 -14.50
CA THR A 26 -10.79 -5.26 -13.86
C THR A 26 -10.06 -5.45 -12.54
N TYR A 27 -8.97 -4.72 -12.39
CA TYR A 27 -8.14 -4.69 -11.19
C TYR A 27 -8.01 -3.26 -10.65
N TRP A 28 -7.75 -3.18 -9.36
CA TRP A 28 -7.18 -2.01 -8.73
C TRP A 28 -5.73 -2.32 -8.41
N VAL A 29 -4.84 -1.36 -8.65
CA VAL A 29 -3.40 -1.45 -8.34
C VAL A 29 -3.09 -0.37 -7.32
N ARG A 30 -2.44 -0.74 -6.21
CA ARG A 30 -2.05 0.17 -5.15
C ARG A 30 -1.04 1.20 -5.61
N GLY A 31 -1.11 2.38 -4.96
CA GLY A 31 -0.16 3.49 -5.16
C GLY A 31 1.15 3.35 -4.38
N TYR A 32 1.47 2.16 -3.89
CA TYR A 32 2.75 1.83 -3.28
C TYR A 32 3.12 0.38 -3.56
N LYS A 33 4.41 0.10 -3.51
CA LYS A 33 4.93 -1.26 -3.60
C LYS A 33 5.28 -1.76 -2.20
N LYS A 34 5.27 -3.06 -2.01
CA LYS A 34 5.70 -3.72 -0.78
C LYS A 34 6.98 -4.52 -1.00
N PRO A 35 7.88 -4.58 0.00
CA PRO A 35 8.93 -5.58 -0.01
C PRO A 35 8.32 -6.99 -0.11
N CYS A 36 8.88 -7.79 -0.97
CA CYS A 36 8.50 -9.18 -1.14
C CYS A 36 9.74 -10.05 -1.32
N THR A 37 9.67 -11.26 -0.79
CA THR A 37 10.76 -12.23 -0.84
C THR A 37 10.64 -13.08 -2.11
N GLY A 38 11.62 -12.93 -3.01
CA GLY A 38 11.93 -13.85 -4.09
C GLY A 38 13.32 -14.44 -3.84
N LEU A 39 14.06 -14.73 -4.89
CA LEU A 39 15.50 -15.09 -4.78
C LEU A 39 16.35 -13.90 -4.27
N ILE A 40 15.89 -12.70 -4.52
CA ILE A 40 16.45 -11.44 -4.02
C ILE A 40 15.33 -10.60 -3.39
N GLU A 41 15.67 -9.66 -2.53
CA GLU A 41 14.73 -8.65 -2.07
C GLU A 41 14.26 -7.81 -3.26
N MET A 42 12.94 -7.72 -3.43
CA MET A 42 12.31 -6.97 -4.52
C MET A 42 11.07 -6.23 -4.03
N GLU A 43 10.58 -5.31 -4.82
CA GLU A 43 9.35 -4.58 -4.57
C GLU A 43 8.21 -5.11 -5.44
N CYS A 44 7.13 -5.53 -4.81
CA CYS A 44 5.95 -6.10 -5.44
C CYS A 44 4.77 -5.15 -5.44
N LEU A 45 3.94 -5.26 -6.48
CA LEU A 45 2.65 -4.59 -6.55
C LEU A 45 1.59 -5.36 -5.74
N GLU A 46 0.65 -4.62 -5.15
CA GLU A 46 -0.58 -5.16 -4.60
C GLU A 46 -1.74 -4.85 -5.54
N VAL A 47 -2.50 -5.88 -5.89
CA VAL A 47 -3.66 -5.78 -6.76
C VAL A 47 -4.90 -6.34 -6.10
N PHE A 48 -6.06 -5.81 -6.45
CA PHE A 48 -7.37 -6.31 -6.05
C PHE A 48 -8.26 -6.48 -7.27
N GLN A 49 -8.77 -7.68 -7.48
CA GLN A 49 -9.75 -7.96 -8.52
C GLN A 49 -11.16 -7.80 -7.95
N GLY A 50 -11.85 -6.73 -8.30
CA GLY A 50 -13.20 -6.46 -7.82
C GLY A 50 -13.67 -5.03 -8.05
N LYS A 51 -14.96 -4.79 -7.76
CA LYS A 51 -15.60 -3.49 -7.97
C LYS A 51 -15.52 -2.59 -6.73
N ASN A 52 -15.64 -3.16 -5.52
CA ASN A 52 -15.72 -2.41 -4.27
C ASN A 52 -14.40 -2.47 -3.51
N ILE A 53 -13.63 -1.40 -3.60
CA ILE A 53 -12.32 -1.28 -2.98
C ILE A 53 -12.36 -1.27 -1.45
N LYS A 54 -13.47 -0.86 -0.82
CA LYS A 54 -13.61 -0.86 0.64
C LYS A 54 -13.62 -2.26 1.25
N LYS A 55 -13.93 -3.28 0.44
CA LYS A 55 -13.90 -4.70 0.80
C LYS A 55 -12.74 -5.44 0.14
N ALA A 56 -11.71 -4.72 -0.28
CA ALA A 56 -10.62 -5.29 -1.05
C ALA A 56 -9.78 -6.26 -0.22
N GLN A 57 -9.63 -7.46 -0.74
CA GLN A 57 -8.59 -8.40 -0.33
C GLN A 57 -7.44 -8.27 -1.32
N TRP A 58 -6.42 -7.52 -0.91
CA TRP A 58 -5.26 -7.25 -1.73
C TRP A 58 -4.38 -8.48 -1.87
N LYS A 59 -3.89 -8.70 -3.08
CA LYS A 59 -2.98 -9.80 -3.40
C LYS A 59 -1.68 -9.22 -3.93
N THR A 60 -0.58 -9.72 -3.41
CA THR A 60 0.75 -9.40 -3.94
C THR A 60 0.97 -10.13 -5.26
N ILE A 61 1.45 -9.42 -6.28
CA ILE A 61 1.91 -10.02 -7.53
C ILE A 61 3.42 -9.81 -7.64
N TYR A 62 4.11 -10.91 -8.00
CA TYR A 62 5.58 -10.97 -8.09
C TYR A 62 6.10 -10.61 -9.49
N SER A 63 5.21 -10.56 -10.48
CA SER A 63 5.53 -10.15 -11.84
C SER A 63 5.16 -8.69 -12.07
N SER A 64 5.90 -8.03 -12.96
CA SER A 64 5.51 -6.73 -13.47
C SER A 64 4.24 -6.83 -14.32
N ILE A 65 3.52 -5.73 -14.45
CA ILE A 65 2.41 -5.62 -15.40
C ILE A 65 2.96 -4.93 -16.65
N GLN A 66 3.00 -5.64 -17.77
CA GLN A 66 3.49 -5.08 -19.04
C GLN A 66 2.64 -3.90 -19.49
N GLY A 67 3.27 -2.82 -19.91
CA GLY A 67 2.59 -1.59 -20.33
C GLY A 67 1.99 -0.75 -19.21
N PHE A 68 2.15 -1.16 -17.94
CA PHE A 68 1.66 -0.39 -16.79
C PHE A 68 2.74 0.52 -16.21
N GLU A 69 2.45 1.81 -16.18
CA GLU A 69 3.30 2.81 -15.53
C GLU A 69 2.87 2.96 -14.07
N PHE A 70 3.75 2.52 -13.16
CA PHE A 70 3.55 2.71 -11.73
C PHE A 70 3.75 4.18 -11.35
N GLU A 71 2.81 4.69 -10.54
CA GLU A 71 2.89 6.05 -10.01
C GLU A 71 2.63 6.03 -8.51
N GLN A 72 3.65 6.38 -7.75
CA GLN A 72 3.56 6.39 -6.29
C GLN A 72 2.49 7.36 -5.79
N GLY A 73 1.68 6.90 -4.84
CA GLY A 73 0.61 7.70 -4.24
C GLY A 73 -0.70 7.71 -5.03
N TYR A 74 -0.78 6.97 -6.12
CA TYR A 74 -2.01 6.87 -6.91
C TYR A 74 -2.49 5.43 -7.06
N LEU A 75 -3.71 5.23 -6.64
CA LEU A 75 -4.46 4.01 -6.85
C LEU A 75 -5.05 4.03 -8.27
N LYS A 76 -4.72 3.02 -9.08
CA LYS A 76 -5.16 2.95 -10.46
C LYS A 76 -6.14 1.80 -10.66
N LYS A 77 -7.28 2.08 -11.30
CA LYS A 77 -8.22 1.06 -11.77
C LYS A 77 -7.90 0.74 -13.22
N VAL A 78 -7.63 -0.52 -13.51
CA VAL A 78 -7.14 -0.96 -14.81
C VAL A 78 -7.89 -2.19 -15.31
N ILE A 79 -7.91 -2.39 -16.63
CA ILE A 79 -8.24 -3.66 -17.25
C ILE A 79 -6.94 -4.35 -17.56
N LEU A 80 -6.76 -5.56 -17.03
CA LEU A 80 -5.62 -6.42 -17.31
C LEU A 80 -6.06 -7.65 -18.09
N GLN A 81 -5.24 -8.04 -19.04
CA GLN A 81 -5.21 -9.36 -19.62
C GLN A 81 -4.29 -10.23 -18.77
N LYS A 82 -4.76 -11.42 -18.41
CA LYS A 82 -3.98 -12.42 -17.67
C LYS A 82 -3.74 -13.61 -18.57
N GLU A 83 -2.49 -13.98 -18.73
CA GLU A 83 -2.06 -15.14 -19.48
C GLU A 83 -1.29 -16.10 -18.58
N HIS A 84 -1.53 -17.40 -18.76
CA HIS A 84 -0.77 -18.45 -18.11
C HIS A 84 0.27 -18.97 -19.09
N LEU A 85 1.53 -18.75 -18.76
CA LEU A 85 2.66 -19.25 -19.54
C LEU A 85 2.81 -20.75 -19.31
N SER A 86 3.21 -21.47 -20.34
CA SER A 86 3.51 -22.90 -20.20
C SER A 86 4.80 -23.11 -19.36
N PRO A 87 4.95 -24.25 -18.65
CA PRO A 87 6.15 -24.53 -17.87
C PRO A 87 7.46 -24.49 -18.66
N LYS A 88 7.39 -24.65 -19.98
CA LYS A 88 8.56 -24.57 -20.88
C LYS A 88 9.00 -23.14 -21.17
N GLU A 89 8.12 -22.16 -21.00
CA GLU A 89 8.34 -20.75 -21.29
C GLU A 89 8.73 -19.93 -20.06
N VAL A 90 8.64 -20.55 -18.87
CA VAL A 90 8.89 -19.87 -17.60
C VAL A 90 10.19 -20.39 -17.01
N PRO A 91 11.18 -19.51 -16.71
CA PRO A 91 12.31 -19.87 -15.87
C PRO A 91 11.83 -20.42 -14.51
N ALA A 92 12.58 -21.35 -13.91
CA ALA A 92 12.20 -22.08 -12.70
C ALA A 92 11.80 -21.19 -11.52
N ASP A 93 12.24 -19.95 -11.51
CA ASP A 93 12.08 -18.93 -10.45
C ASP A 93 11.14 -17.79 -10.83
N ALA A 94 10.55 -17.82 -12.03
CA ALA A 94 9.67 -16.76 -12.53
C ALA A 94 8.19 -17.11 -12.33
N SER A 95 7.33 -16.08 -12.31
CA SER A 95 5.89 -16.25 -12.26
C SER A 95 5.37 -16.85 -13.57
N SER A 96 4.60 -17.93 -13.49
CA SER A 96 3.87 -18.51 -14.65
C SER A 96 2.69 -17.64 -15.11
N ILE A 97 2.49 -16.47 -14.50
CA ILE A 97 1.40 -15.56 -14.83
C ILE A 97 1.98 -14.26 -15.37
N LEU A 98 1.58 -13.95 -16.60
CA LEU A 98 1.86 -12.68 -17.26
C LEU A 98 0.64 -11.77 -17.16
N TYR A 99 0.85 -10.53 -16.71
CA TYR A 99 -0.16 -9.48 -16.71
C TYR A 99 0.20 -8.43 -17.76
N MET A 100 -0.77 -8.05 -18.58
CA MET A 100 -0.63 -7.00 -19.60
C MET A 100 -1.72 -5.95 -19.37
N LEU A 101 -1.34 -4.68 -19.40
CA LEU A 101 -2.30 -3.56 -19.32
C LEU A 101 -3.04 -3.46 -20.67
N VAL A 102 -4.37 -3.53 -20.59
CA VAL A 102 -5.23 -3.26 -21.74
C VAL A 102 -5.68 -1.80 -21.71
N LYS A 103 -6.09 -1.30 -20.54
CA LYS A 103 -6.56 0.08 -20.39
C LYS A 103 -6.51 0.54 -18.94
N GLU A 104 -6.09 1.79 -18.72
CA GLU A 104 -6.32 2.51 -17.46
C GLU A 104 -7.74 3.13 -17.48
N LEU A 105 -8.55 2.83 -16.46
CA LEU A 105 -9.93 3.31 -16.35
C LEU A 105 -10.06 4.52 -15.44
N LYS A 106 -9.27 4.54 -14.35
CA LYS A 106 -9.36 5.57 -13.31
C LYS A 106 -8.06 5.66 -12.53
N LYS A 107 -7.69 6.88 -12.18
CA LYS A 107 -6.58 7.23 -11.29
C LYS A 107 -7.12 8.09 -10.17
N ILE A 108 -6.85 7.70 -8.92
CA ILE A 108 -7.25 8.46 -7.72
C ILE A 108 -6.09 8.49 -6.73
N LYS A 109 -6.02 9.51 -5.88
CA LYS A 109 -5.04 9.53 -4.79
C LYS A 109 -5.26 8.32 -3.89
N ASP A 110 -4.19 7.57 -3.58
CA ASP A 110 -4.26 6.48 -2.61
C ASP A 110 -4.24 7.09 -1.21
N SER A 111 -5.38 7.03 -0.51
CA SER A 111 -5.52 7.59 0.83
C SER A 111 -4.56 6.96 1.84
N LEU A 112 -4.20 5.69 1.64
CA LEU A 112 -3.23 5.00 2.50
C LEU A 112 -1.84 5.60 2.35
N ASN A 113 -1.46 6.01 1.14
CA ASN A 113 -0.17 6.66 0.92
C ASN A 113 -0.12 8.11 1.45
N ALA A 114 -1.25 8.70 1.79
CA ALA A 114 -1.29 10.06 2.34
C ALA A 114 -0.61 10.17 3.72
N LEU A 115 -0.56 9.07 4.49
CA LEU A 115 0.19 8.97 5.74
C LEU A 115 1.71 8.91 5.54
N GLN A 116 2.17 8.45 4.37
CA GLN A 116 3.59 8.32 4.06
C GLN A 116 4.35 9.63 4.30
N GLY A 117 5.51 9.54 4.96
CA GLY A 117 6.44 10.65 5.14
C GLY A 117 6.54 11.17 6.57
N ASN A 118 7.09 12.37 6.72
CA ASN A 118 7.48 12.96 7.99
C ASN A 118 6.37 13.85 8.56
N TRP A 119 6.16 13.72 9.86
CA TRP A 119 5.14 14.43 10.61
C TRP A 119 5.72 14.98 11.92
N GLN A 120 5.42 16.22 12.24
CA GLN A 120 5.83 16.88 13.48
C GLN A 120 4.64 16.97 14.43
N LEU A 121 4.82 16.58 15.69
CA LEU A 121 3.80 16.67 16.72
C LEU A 121 3.46 18.14 17.01
N THR A 122 2.17 18.45 17.04
CA THR A 122 1.67 19.80 17.36
C THR A 122 0.79 19.82 18.61
N HIS A 123 0.09 18.71 18.89
CA HIS A 123 -0.74 18.58 20.09
C HIS A 123 -0.64 17.16 20.67
N LEU A 124 -0.68 17.09 21.99
CA LEU A 124 -0.70 15.85 22.78
C LEU A 124 -1.86 15.96 23.78
N ASP A 125 -2.77 14.97 23.77
CA ASP A 125 -3.98 14.97 24.61
C ASP A 125 -4.78 16.29 24.53
N GLY A 126 -4.84 16.88 23.34
CA GLY A 126 -5.52 18.15 23.08
C GLY A 126 -4.71 19.42 23.44
N ALA A 127 -3.64 19.29 24.21
CA ALA A 127 -2.77 20.43 24.57
C ALA A 127 -1.74 20.70 23.47
N LYS A 128 -1.50 21.99 23.15
CA LYS A 128 -0.49 22.39 22.19
C LYS A 128 0.91 22.10 22.73
N VAL A 129 1.73 21.43 21.90
CA VAL A 129 3.15 21.23 22.17
C VAL A 129 3.92 22.37 21.50
N TYR A 130 4.75 23.06 22.28
CA TYR A 130 5.55 24.18 21.77
C TYR A 130 6.69 23.64 20.91
N GLU A 131 6.94 24.31 19.79
CA GLU A 131 8.08 24.04 18.92
C GLU A 131 9.36 24.50 19.63
N ASN A 132 10.19 23.53 19.99
CA ASN A 132 11.55 23.76 20.46
C ASN A 132 12.53 22.97 19.59
N SER A 133 13.84 23.15 19.82
CA SER A 133 14.89 22.48 19.06
C SER A 133 14.82 20.92 19.09
N ASN A 134 14.04 20.37 20.01
CA ASN A 134 13.84 18.93 20.19
C ASN A 134 12.41 18.48 19.84
N ALA A 135 11.87 18.96 18.73
CA ALA A 135 10.52 18.62 18.29
C ALA A 135 10.32 17.11 18.15
N ILE A 136 9.18 16.61 18.67
CA ILE A 136 8.77 15.23 18.45
C ILE A 136 8.34 15.05 17.00
N SER A 137 8.90 14.06 16.35
CA SER A 137 8.58 13.73 14.95
C SER A 137 8.39 12.25 14.74
N ILE A 138 7.57 11.90 13.76
CA ILE A 138 7.33 10.53 13.33
C ILE A 138 7.38 10.44 11.80
N HIS A 139 8.04 9.42 11.29
CA HIS A 139 8.01 9.04 9.90
C HIS A 139 7.18 7.77 9.74
N PHE A 140 6.13 7.81 8.95
CA PHE A 140 5.40 6.63 8.54
C PHE A 140 5.94 6.10 7.22
N ASN A 141 6.44 4.87 7.23
CA ASN A 141 6.80 4.13 6.02
C ASN A 141 5.74 3.07 5.76
N ILE A 142 4.73 3.45 5.02
CA ILE A 142 3.55 2.61 4.76
C ILE A 142 3.90 1.40 3.91
N SER A 143 4.82 1.56 2.94
CA SER A 143 5.24 0.45 2.07
C SER A 143 5.90 -0.68 2.86
N GLN A 144 6.66 -0.35 3.90
CA GLN A 144 7.36 -1.31 4.75
C GLN A 144 6.61 -1.68 6.04
N ASN A 145 5.41 -1.14 6.25
CA ASN A 145 4.61 -1.30 7.46
C ASN A 145 5.38 -0.96 8.75
N ASN A 146 6.20 0.09 8.72
CA ASN A 146 6.95 0.53 9.88
C ASN A 146 6.87 2.05 10.07
N LEU A 147 7.32 2.48 11.23
CA LEU A 147 7.46 3.88 11.60
C LEU A 147 8.72 4.08 12.43
N TYR A 148 9.26 5.27 12.38
CA TYR A 148 10.39 5.69 13.20
C TYR A 148 10.35 7.19 13.44
N GLY A 149 11.12 7.67 14.41
CA GLY A 149 11.14 9.09 14.71
C GLY A 149 11.98 9.47 15.91
N SER A 150 11.68 10.65 16.46
CA SER A 150 12.27 11.17 17.69
C SER A 150 11.16 11.59 18.66
N ASP A 151 11.30 11.24 19.94
CA ASP A 151 10.38 11.61 21.01
C ASP A 151 10.85 12.84 21.82
N SER A 152 11.71 13.68 21.24
CA SER A 152 12.46 14.78 21.85
C SER A 152 13.74 14.38 22.59
N CYS A 153 13.82 13.19 23.11
CA CYS A 153 14.99 12.64 23.83
C CYS A 153 15.65 11.49 23.06
N ASN A 154 14.85 10.53 22.65
CA ASN A 154 15.27 9.28 22.04
C ASN A 154 14.82 9.16 20.58
N ARG A 155 15.54 8.35 19.80
CA ARG A 155 15.04 7.82 18.55
C ARG A 155 14.23 6.58 18.84
N PHE A 156 13.11 6.41 18.14
CA PHE A 156 12.26 5.25 18.27
C PHE A 156 11.91 4.64 16.91
N PHE A 157 11.51 3.39 16.93
CA PHE A 157 11.03 2.65 15.76
C PHE A 157 9.99 1.61 16.17
N GLY A 158 9.11 1.27 15.27
CA GLY A 158 8.05 0.26 15.51
C GLY A 158 7.41 -0.23 14.22
N GLY A 159 6.67 -1.32 14.32
CA GLY A 159 5.89 -1.87 13.22
C GLY A 159 4.46 -1.33 13.21
N ILE A 160 3.85 -1.23 12.04
CA ILE A 160 2.43 -0.99 11.86
C ILE A 160 1.75 -2.36 11.74
N LYS A 161 0.96 -2.75 12.76
CA LYS A 161 0.30 -4.07 12.81
C LYS A 161 -0.96 -4.15 11.98
N HIS A 162 -1.67 -3.03 11.85
CA HIS A 162 -2.93 -2.94 11.13
C HIS A 162 -3.04 -1.55 10.50
N PHE A 163 -3.51 -1.50 9.26
CA PHE A 163 -3.67 -0.26 8.54
C PHE A 163 -4.77 -0.36 7.47
N THR A 164 -5.77 0.51 7.57
CA THR A 164 -6.88 0.66 6.63
C THR A 164 -7.10 2.13 6.28
N GLU A 165 -8.23 2.48 5.66
CA GLU A 165 -8.56 3.86 5.31
C GLU A 165 -8.72 4.80 6.54
N ASN A 166 -9.05 4.25 7.70
CA ASN A 166 -9.32 5.02 8.93
C ASN A 166 -8.78 4.41 10.21
N GLU A 167 -8.25 3.18 10.16
CA GLU A 167 -7.67 2.51 11.31
C GLU A 167 -6.15 2.36 11.16
N ILE A 168 -5.45 2.56 12.25
CA ILE A 168 -4.02 2.26 12.37
C ILE A 168 -3.74 1.69 13.74
N ARG A 169 -2.98 0.60 13.82
CA ARG A 169 -2.50 0.04 15.08
C ARG A 169 -1.01 -0.11 15.04
N ILE A 170 -0.37 0.49 16.02
CA ILE A 170 1.07 0.48 16.15
C ILE A 170 1.47 -0.69 17.04
N GLY A 171 2.49 -1.42 16.63
CA GLY A 171 3.06 -2.53 17.39
C GLY A 171 3.95 -2.05 18.52
N PRO A 172 4.70 -2.96 19.15
CA PRO A 172 5.72 -2.60 20.12
C PRO A 172 6.70 -1.59 19.53
N ILE A 173 7.09 -0.61 20.34
CA ILE A 173 8.05 0.43 19.99
C ILE A 173 9.35 0.14 20.73
N GLY A 174 10.45 0.06 19.99
CA GLY A 174 11.79 0.11 20.50
C GLY A 174 12.31 1.54 20.51
N SER A 175 13.13 1.91 21.49
CA SER A 175 13.78 3.21 21.54
C SER A 175 15.21 3.12 22.05
N THR A 176 16.04 4.13 21.72
CA THR A 176 17.32 4.33 22.39
C THR A 176 17.09 4.66 23.86
N LYS A 177 18.11 4.47 24.70
CA LYS A 177 18.02 4.70 26.15
C LYS A 177 18.91 5.88 26.57
N ARG A 178 18.76 7.03 25.90
CA ARG A 178 19.38 8.25 26.40
C ARG A 178 18.64 8.73 27.62
N TRP A 179 19.38 9.22 28.60
CA TRP A 179 18.79 9.91 29.73
C TRP A 179 18.60 11.41 29.38
N CYS A 180 17.44 11.95 29.66
CA CYS A 180 17.12 13.36 29.57
C CYS A 180 16.47 13.81 30.88
N GLU A 181 16.71 15.04 31.25
CA GLU A 181 16.24 15.61 32.51
C GLU A 181 14.72 15.57 32.66
N ASP A 182 13.99 15.80 31.55
CA ASP A 182 12.53 15.71 31.53
C ASP A 182 12.04 14.71 30.48
N MET A 183 11.52 13.59 30.95
CA MET A 183 10.96 12.51 30.13
C MET A 183 9.43 12.57 30.01
N ARG A 184 8.75 13.49 30.72
CA ARG A 184 7.28 13.51 30.80
C ARG A 184 6.61 13.60 29.43
N LEU A 185 7.13 14.44 28.55
CA LEU A 185 6.59 14.61 27.18
C LEU A 185 6.82 13.34 26.33
N ALA A 186 8.02 12.75 26.38
CA ALA A 186 8.35 11.52 25.69
C ALA A 186 7.47 10.35 26.15
N ASP A 187 7.31 10.18 27.46
CA ASP A 187 6.47 9.14 28.04
C ASP A 187 5.00 9.29 27.65
N ALA A 188 4.47 10.51 27.70
CA ALA A 188 3.10 10.80 27.27
C ALA A 188 2.89 10.53 25.79
N PHE A 189 3.85 10.92 24.94
CA PHE A 189 3.84 10.61 23.52
C PHE A 189 3.80 9.11 23.24
N HIS A 190 4.65 8.33 23.89
CA HIS A 190 4.66 6.85 23.74
C HIS A 190 3.38 6.20 24.25
N ARG A 191 2.80 6.69 25.36
CA ARG A 191 1.48 6.24 25.81
C ARG A 191 0.40 6.55 24.77
N GLY A 192 0.42 7.74 24.18
CA GLY A 192 -0.48 8.11 23.09
C GLY A 192 -0.34 7.15 21.91
N LEU A 193 0.87 6.92 21.40
CA LEU A 193 1.13 6.01 20.28
C LEU A 193 0.64 4.58 20.53
N LYS A 194 0.81 4.06 21.74
CA LYS A 194 0.37 2.71 22.13
C LYS A 194 -1.14 2.54 22.06
N ASN A 195 -1.91 3.60 22.33
CA ASN A 195 -3.35 3.59 22.41
C ASN A 195 -4.06 4.00 21.11
N VAL A 196 -3.30 4.30 20.05
CA VAL A 196 -3.87 4.67 18.75
C VAL A 196 -4.67 3.52 18.15
N PHE A 197 -5.88 3.86 17.70
CA PHE A 197 -6.78 2.93 17.04
C PHE A 197 -7.26 3.44 15.69
N PHE A 198 -7.61 4.74 15.61
CA PHE A 198 -8.06 5.41 14.39
C PHE A 198 -7.13 6.55 14.00
N TYR A 199 -7.20 6.91 12.72
CA TYR A 199 -6.59 8.15 12.25
C TYR A 199 -7.52 8.92 11.32
N ARG A 200 -7.33 10.22 11.26
CA ARG A 200 -7.96 11.10 10.27
C ARG A 200 -6.91 12.03 9.68
N LEU A 201 -7.03 12.27 8.38
CA LEU A 201 -6.22 13.23 7.65
C LEU A 201 -7.10 14.38 7.18
N ASN A 202 -6.66 15.60 7.45
CA ASN A 202 -7.24 16.80 6.88
C ASN A 202 -6.11 17.63 6.28
N LYS A 203 -5.94 17.58 4.95
CA LYS A 203 -4.80 18.15 4.23
C LYS A 203 -3.46 17.69 4.86
N ASP A 204 -2.73 18.61 5.46
CA ASP A 204 -1.42 18.38 6.06
C ASP A 204 -1.48 18.20 7.58
N VAL A 205 -2.67 17.89 8.14
CA VAL A 205 -2.86 17.62 9.56
C VAL A 205 -3.31 16.17 9.75
N LEU A 206 -2.56 15.43 10.56
CA LEU A 206 -2.85 14.05 10.97
C LEU A 206 -3.35 14.06 12.41
N PHE A 207 -4.51 13.44 12.62
CA PHE A 207 -5.10 13.19 13.93
C PHE A 207 -5.03 11.70 14.23
N LEU A 208 -4.42 11.31 15.34
CA LEU A 208 -4.41 9.96 15.85
C LEU A 208 -5.34 9.88 17.06
N LEU A 209 -6.26 8.92 17.04
CA LEU A 209 -7.36 8.81 18.01
C LEU A 209 -7.36 7.43 18.65
N ASP A 210 -7.90 7.34 19.86
CA ASP A 210 -8.14 6.07 20.55
C ASP A 210 -9.39 5.34 20.01
N LYS A 211 -9.71 4.19 20.63
CA LYS A 211 -10.91 3.39 20.30
C LYS A 211 -12.23 4.13 20.52
N ASN A 212 -12.26 5.15 21.37
CA ASN A 212 -13.43 5.97 21.69
C ASN A 212 -13.51 7.23 20.82
N GLN A 213 -12.65 7.37 19.79
CA GLN A 213 -12.50 8.56 18.93
C GLN A 213 -11.95 9.80 19.66
N THR A 214 -11.34 9.62 20.85
CA THR A 214 -10.68 10.70 21.58
C THR A 214 -9.36 11.03 20.91
N LEU A 215 -9.06 12.32 20.73
CA LEU A 215 -7.81 12.79 20.17
C LEU A 215 -6.66 12.55 21.15
N LEU A 216 -5.67 11.75 20.72
CA LEU A 216 -4.44 11.49 21.46
C LEU A 216 -3.29 12.38 20.98
N LEU A 217 -3.06 12.38 19.65
CA LEU A 217 -1.92 13.03 19.03
C LEU A 217 -2.35 13.77 17.77
N GLN A 218 -1.86 14.98 17.57
CA GLN A 218 -2.05 15.72 16.33
C GLN A 218 -0.69 16.13 15.77
N PHE A 219 -0.55 15.95 14.47
CA PHE A 219 0.68 16.27 13.76
C PHE A 219 0.42 17.18 12.56
N LYS A 220 1.45 17.88 12.15
CA LYS A 220 1.53 18.62 10.88
C LYS A 220 2.54 17.94 9.97
N LYS A 221 2.22 17.83 8.70
CA LYS A 221 3.13 17.26 7.69
C LYS A 221 4.35 18.17 7.53
N MET A 222 5.52 17.56 7.54
CA MET A 222 6.76 18.27 7.27
C MET A 222 7.02 18.24 5.76
N ASN A 223 7.14 19.40 5.15
CA ASN A 223 7.64 19.50 3.79
C ASN A 223 9.15 19.31 3.83
N ILE A 224 9.65 18.33 3.13
CA ILE A 224 11.09 18.21 2.87
C ILE A 224 11.38 19.27 1.81
N THR A 225 11.86 20.44 2.23
CA THR A 225 12.54 21.35 1.32
C THR A 225 13.87 20.66 0.96
N ASN A 226 13.97 20.18 -0.27
CA ASN A 226 15.24 19.75 -0.87
C ASN A 226 16.19 20.93 -0.98
#